data_425104c2d268a601d1bc77732e7710a4
#
_entry.id   425104c2d268a601d1bc77732e7710a4
#
_cell.length_a   1.000
_cell.length_b   1.000
_cell.length_c   1.000
_cell.angle_alpha   90.00
_cell.angle_beta   90.00
_cell.angle_gamma   90.00
#
_symmetry.space_group_name_H-M   'P 1'
#
loop_
_entity.id
_entity.type
_entity.pdbx_description
1 polymer ?
#
loop_
_entity_poly.entity_id
_entity_poly.type
_entity_poly.pdbx_seq_one_letter_code
_entity_poly.pdbx_strand_id
1 'polypeptide(L)'
;MGGPFVTGDMPAGHWIDRWVPVAWRPYFKLARIDRPIGTWLLLWPCWWSLALAAPFAGAPHPGGTLPGWAPTGWLGGSWPDPVLFALLGLGALVMRGAGCVWNDIRDRDLDAQVARTRSRPLVTGEVSVGAAYVFMVVLGLTGLGVLLAFDQAAVGLGLISLIPACIYPLAKRFTRWPQFFLGLAFNWGALLGWAAVTGTLDWPALALYVGGIAWTLGYDTIYGHQDKEDDAVFGVGSAAIALRTTTRPWLVVFYGAFMVGLTAAGAMSGIGWPFYAGLLAVGLHFAWQVRRVRFDDAANCLKVFRSNRDLGWIVLAAIVAGNLVG
;
A
#
# COMPACT_ATOMS: atom_id res chain seq x y z
N MET A 1 -11.84 32.60 18.13
CA MET A 1 -10.58 32.20 18.77
C MET A 1 -10.17 30.89 18.15
N GLY A 2 -9.24 30.93 17.19
CA GLY A 2 -8.77 29.75 16.47
C GLY A 2 -7.85 28.93 17.37
N GLY A 3 -8.18 27.65 17.56
CA GLY A 3 -7.25 26.70 18.16
C GLY A 3 -5.98 26.57 17.32
N PRO A 4 -4.87 26.06 17.89
CA PRO A 4 -3.60 25.99 17.18
C PRO A 4 -3.77 25.09 15.96
N PHE A 5 -3.71 25.68 14.76
CA PHE A 5 -3.54 24.93 13.53
C PHE A 5 -2.28 24.06 13.68
N VAL A 6 -2.45 22.76 13.66
CA VAL A 6 -1.33 21.82 13.58
C VAL A 6 -0.75 22.00 12.18
N THR A 7 0.15 22.95 12.06
CA THR A 7 0.87 23.26 10.83
C THR A 7 1.97 22.21 10.65
N GLY A 8 1.64 21.11 10.02
CA GLY A 8 2.65 20.10 9.67
C GLY A 8 2.06 18.72 9.45
N ASP A 9 2.65 18.03 8.52
CA ASP A 9 2.39 16.64 8.17
C ASP A 9 2.79 15.67 9.31
N MET A 10 3.61 16.13 10.27
CA MET A 10 4.17 15.34 11.35
C MET A 10 3.51 15.66 12.69
N PRO A 11 2.88 14.68 13.39
CA PRO A 11 2.30 14.89 14.70
C PRO A 11 3.39 15.18 15.75
N ALA A 12 3.19 16.22 16.56
CA ALA A 12 4.07 16.52 17.69
C ALA A 12 3.82 15.54 18.85
N GLY A 13 4.87 15.21 19.61
CA GLY A 13 4.77 14.34 20.79
C GLY A 13 4.54 12.86 20.51
N HIS A 14 4.90 12.42 19.34
CA HIS A 14 4.79 11.03 18.88
C HIS A 14 5.74 10.10 19.66
N TRP A 15 5.46 8.77 19.66
CA TRP A 15 6.32 7.78 20.30
C TRP A 15 7.80 7.85 19.86
N ILE A 16 8.05 8.26 18.59
CA ILE A 16 9.40 8.49 18.06
C ILE A 16 10.15 9.54 18.88
N ASP A 17 9.47 10.63 19.29
CA ASP A 17 10.09 11.69 20.06
C ASP A 17 10.41 11.26 21.50
N ARG A 18 9.76 10.19 22.01
CA ARG A 18 9.96 9.65 23.35
C ARG A 18 10.98 8.52 23.41
N TRP A 19 10.96 7.60 22.43
CA TRP A 19 11.68 6.32 22.51
C TRP A 19 12.84 6.20 21.54
N VAL A 20 12.87 6.99 20.45
CA VAL A 20 13.94 6.92 19.46
C VAL A 20 15.06 7.91 19.82
N PRO A 21 16.34 7.49 19.78
CA PRO A 21 17.47 8.41 19.96
C PRO A 21 17.40 9.60 18.98
N VAL A 22 17.78 10.78 19.45
CA VAL A 22 17.63 12.05 18.69
C VAL A 22 18.20 11.96 17.26
N ALA A 23 19.38 11.34 17.12
CA ALA A 23 20.07 11.20 15.81
C ALA A 23 19.27 10.37 14.78
N TRP A 24 18.40 9.45 15.22
CA TRP A 24 17.63 8.57 14.36
C TRP A 24 16.23 9.07 14.04
N ARG A 25 15.70 10.01 14.85
CA ARG A 25 14.32 10.55 14.68
C ARG A 25 14.03 11.08 13.27
N PRO A 26 14.94 11.88 12.64
CA PRO A 26 14.70 12.38 11.29
C PRO A 26 14.57 11.25 10.25
N TYR A 27 15.35 10.17 10.38
CA TYR A 27 15.27 9.02 9.48
C TYR A 27 13.96 8.24 9.65
N PHE A 28 13.48 8.03 10.88
CA PHE A 28 12.19 7.41 11.14
C PHE A 28 11.02 8.24 10.58
N LYS A 29 11.11 9.57 10.71
CA LYS A 29 10.15 10.50 10.11
C LYS A 29 10.23 10.48 8.58
N LEU A 30 11.44 10.42 8.01
CA LEU A 30 11.67 10.33 6.57
C LEU A 30 11.08 9.03 5.98
N ALA A 31 11.25 7.89 6.67
CA ALA A 31 10.65 6.61 6.29
C ALA A 31 9.14 6.50 6.63
N ARG A 32 8.50 7.53 7.20
CA ARG A 32 7.07 7.56 7.57
C ARG A 32 6.65 6.47 8.57
N ILE A 33 7.56 6.04 9.46
CA ILE A 33 7.26 5.04 10.51
C ILE A 33 6.29 5.61 11.57
N ASP A 34 6.28 6.94 11.73
CA ASP A 34 5.34 7.69 12.56
C ASP A 34 3.88 7.60 12.06
N ARG A 35 3.66 7.28 10.80
CA ARG A 35 2.32 7.22 10.18
C ARG A 35 2.19 6.01 9.26
N PRO A 36 1.99 4.83 9.83
CA PRO A 36 2.13 3.54 9.14
C PRO A 36 1.02 3.24 8.13
N ILE A 37 0.02 4.14 7.92
CA ILE A 37 -1.10 3.85 7.02
C ILE A 37 -0.61 3.47 5.61
N GLY A 38 0.40 4.16 5.05
CA GLY A 38 0.95 3.83 3.75
C GLY A 38 1.64 2.45 3.71
N THR A 39 2.25 2.01 4.81
CA THR A 39 2.80 0.65 4.94
C THR A 39 1.67 -0.39 4.92
N TRP A 40 0.58 -0.15 5.64
CA TRP A 40 -0.61 -1.02 5.61
C TRP A 40 -1.19 -1.15 4.20
N LEU A 41 -1.35 -0.02 3.48
CA LEU A 41 -1.89 -0.02 2.13
C LEU A 41 -1.01 -0.76 1.11
N LEU A 42 0.32 -0.73 1.28
CA LEU A 42 1.26 -1.51 0.47
C LEU A 42 1.26 -2.99 0.85
N LEU A 43 1.08 -3.31 2.13
CA LEU A 43 1.16 -4.65 2.68
C LEU A 43 -0.09 -5.49 2.40
N TRP A 44 -1.28 -4.87 2.40
CA TRP A 44 -2.53 -5.60 2.26
C TRP A 44 -2.61 -6.48 1.01
N PRO A 45 -2.29 -5.99 -0.20
CA PRO A 45 -2.29 -6.83 -1.39
C PRO A 45 -1.32 -8.02 -1.29
N CYS A 46 -0.17 -7.86 -0.61
CA CYS A 46 0.76 -8.96 -0.35
C CYS A 46 0.11 -10.05 0.51
N TRP A 47 -0.46 -9.65 1.65
CA TRP A 47 -1.05 -10.59 2.60
C TRP A 47 -2.34 -11.23 2.09
N TRP A 48 -3.18 -10.50 1.37
CA TRP A 48 -4.38 -11.05 0.73
C TRP A 48 -4.02 -12.12 -0.30
N SER A 49 -3.05 -11.82 -1.14
CA SER A 49 -2.61 -12.73 -2.20
C SER A 49 -1.93 -13.96 -1.63
N LEU A 50 -1.05 -13.77 -0.62
CA LEU A 50 -0.42 -14.87 0.09
C LEU A 50 -1.46 -15.78 0.76
N ALA A 51 -2.49 -15.21 1.38
CA ALA A 51 -3.56 -15.97 1.99
C ALA A 51 -4.42 -16.72 0.95
N LEU A 52 -4.75 -16.08 -0.20
CA LEU A 52 -5.45 -16.74 -1.30
C LEU A 52 -4.65 -17.90 -1.91
N ALA A 53 -3.33 -17.76 -1.95
CA ALA A 53 -2.43 -18.79 -2.49
C ALA A 53 -2.16 -19.94 -1.52
N ALA A 54 -2.44 -19.78 -0.22
CA ALA A 54 -2.10 -20.77 0.81
C ALA A 54 -2.56 -22.21 0.51
N PRO A 55 -3.78 -22.47 -0.02
CA PRO A 55 -4.21 -23.83 -0.38
C PRO A 55 -3.38 -24.48 -1.50
N PHE A 56 -2.65 -23.70 -2.27
CA PHE A 56 -1.80 -24.17 -3.38
C PHE A 56 -0.34 -24.39 -2.96
N ALA A 57 0.00 -24.16 -1.68
CA ALA A 57 1.34 -24.39 -1.16
C ALA A 57 1.73 -25.87 -1.28
N GLY A 58 2.91 -26.14 -1.88
CA GLY A 58 3.41 -27.50 -2.07
C GLY A 58 2.89 -28.23 -3.32
N ALA A 59 2.09 -27.59 -4.16
CA ALA A 59 1.79 -28.14 -5.49
C ALA A 59 3.07 -28.20 -6.33
N PRO A 60 3.25 -29.22 -7.21
CA PRO A 60 4.41 -29.30 -8.10
C PRO A 60 4.51 -28.06 -8.99
N HIS A 61 5.65 -27.38 -8.95
CA HIS A 61 5.86 -26.16 -9.72
C HIS A 61 6.83 -26.37 -10.88
N PRO A 62 6.58 -25.75 -12.06
CA PRO A 62 7.53 -25.77 -13.18
C PRO A 62 8.88 -25.11 -12.87
N GLY A 63 8.94 -24.25 -11.85
CA GLY A 63 10.11 -23.43 -11.49
C GLY A 63 11.02 -23.97 -10.40
N GLY A 64 10.75 -25.14 -9.84
CA GLY A 64 11.57 -25.75 -8.78
C GLY A 64 10.96 -25.65 -7.38
N THR A 65 11.62 -26.26 -6.41
CA THR A 65 11.25 -26.24 -4.99
C THR A 65 11.60 -24.88 -4.38
N LEU A 66 10.76 -24.39 -3.49
CA LEU A 66 11.13 -23.30 -2.58
C LEU A 66 12.50 -23.61 -1.95
N PRO A 67 13.33 -22.59 -1.62
CA PRO A 67 14.58 -22.83 -0.93
C PRO A 67 14.35 -23.76 0.27
N GLY A 68 15.21 -24.73 0.49
CA GLY A 68 15.01 -25.80 1.49
C GLY A 68 14.88 -25.35 2.95
N TRP A 69 15.05 -24.04 3.21
CA TRP A 69 14.76 -23.39 4.50
C TRP A 69 13.37 -22.74 4.54
N ALA A 70 12.68 -22.58 3.39
CA ALA A 70 11.33 -22.04 3.37
C ALA A 70 10.39 -23.06 4.03
N PRO A 71 9.70 -22.69 5.10
CA PRO A 71 8.81 -23.61 5.79
C PRO A 71 7.64 -23.96 4.86
N THR A 72 7.65 -25.18 4.38
CA THR A 72 6.54 -25.73 3.62
C THR A 72 5.48 -26.22 4.59
N GLY A 73 4.38 -25.46 4.73
CA GLY A 73 3.15 -25.97 5.32
C GLY A 73 3.15 -26.21 6.83
N TRP A 74 3.60 -25.26 7.64
CA TRP A 74 3.59 -25.37 9.12
C TRP A 74 2.20 -25.66 9.70
N LEU A 75 1.14 -25.24 9.05
CA LEU A 75 -0.23 -25.35 9.57
C LEU A 75 -1.19 -26.15 8.65
N GLY A 76 -0.67 -26.78 7.57
CA GLY A 76 -1.49 -27.49 6.57
C GLY A 76 -2.29 -26.52 5.69
N GLY A 77 -2.21 -26.69 4.40
CA GLY A 77 -2.69 -25.97 3.22
C GLY A 77 -3.73 -24.83 3.31
N SER A 78 -4.49 -24.70 4.39
CA SER A 78 -5.53 -23.67 4.52
C SER A 78 -5.06 -22.37 5.21
N TRP A 79 -3.91 -22.41 5.91
CA TRP A 79 -3.37 -21.25 6.63
C TRP A 79 -2.17 -20.65 5.90
N PRO A 80 -2.12 -19.32 5.79
CA PRO A 80 -0.96 -18.66 5.22
C PRO A 80 0.28 -18.86 6.12
N ASP A 81 1.45 -19.07 5.48
CA ASP A 81 2.71 -19.28 6.17
C ASP A 81 3.14 -18.04 6.98
N PRO A 82 3.36 -18.15 8.29
CA PRO A 82 3.69 -17.02 9.15
C PRO A 82 5.06 -16.40 8.84
N VAL A 83 6.02 -17.19 8.30
CA VAL A 83 7.34 -16.65 7.91
C VAL A 83 7.21 -15.80 6.65
N LEU A 84 6.47 -16.26 5.65
CA LEU A 84 6.18 -15.47 4.45
C LEU A 84 5.39 -14.20 4.81
N PHE A 85 4.44 -14.27 5.75
CA PHE A 85 3.76 -13.10 6.30
C PHE A 85 4.74 -12.08 6.89
N ALA A 86 5.66 -12.54 7.73
CA ALA A 86 6.66 -11.69 8.38
C ALA A 86 7.64 -11.08 7.36
N LEU A 87 8.13 -11.88 6.40
CA LEU A 87 9.03 -11.42 5.34
C LEU A 87 8.37 -10.37 4.45
N LEU A 88 7.14 -10.61 4.00
CA LEU A 88 6.39 -9.61 3.22
C LEU A 88 6.08 -8.36 4.05
N GLY A 89 5.80 -8.51 5.35
CA GLY A 89 5.64 -7.39 6.29
C GLY A 89 6.89 -6.53 6.39
N LEU A 90 8.05 -7.16 6.58
CA LEU A 90 9.34 -6.47 6.62
C LEU A 90 9.65 -5.81 5.28
N GLY A 91 9.45 -6.54 4.17
CA GLY A 91 9.64 -6.02 2.81
C GLY A 91 8.77 -4.77 2.56
N ALA A 92 7.49 -4.82 2.90
CA ALA A 92 6.58 -3.67 2.76
C ALA A 92 7.02 -2.48 3.60
N LEU A 93 7.47 -2.70 4.85
CA LEU A 93 7.94 -1.65 5.74
C LEU A 93 9.16 -0.92 5.16
N VAL A 94 10.20 -1.67 4.77
CA VAL A 94 11.45 -1.08 4.28
C VAL A 94 11.27 -0.46 2.88
N MET A 95 10.54 -1.11 1.98
CA MET A 95 10.30 -0.58 0.64
C MET A 95 9.37 0.63 0.65
N ARG A 96 8.38 0.67 1.56
CA ARG A 96 7.59 1.89 1.79
C ARG A 96 8.47 3.03 2.27
N GLY A 97 9.40 2.76 3.19
CA GLY A 97 10.39 3.74 3.66
C GLY A 97 11.23 4.27 2.51
N ALA A 98 11.83 3.38 1.71
CA ALA A 98 12.64 3.76 0.54
C ALA A 98 11.85 4.61 -0.46
N GLY A 99 10.59 4.23 -0.77
CA GLY A 99 9.70 5.00 -1.63
C GLY A 99 9.38 6.39 -1.08
N CYS A 100 9.19 6.54 0.25
CA CYS A 100 8.99 7.84 0.87
C CYS A 100 10.23 8.73 0.74
N VAL A 101 11.43 8.17 0.98
CA VAL A 101 12.69 8.89 0.84
C VAL A 101 12.87 9.36 -0.60
N TRP A 102 12.64 8.47 -1.58
CA TRP A 102 12.69 8.81 -3.01
C TRP A 102 11.72 9.96 -3.35
N ASN A 103 10.48 9.87 -2.89
CA ASN A 103 9.49 10.92 -3.11
C ASN A 103 9.93 12.27 -2.51
N ASP A 104 10.41 12.28 -1.26
CA ASP A 104 10.84 13.50 -0.58
C ASP A 104 12.09 14.13 -1.24
N ILE A 105 13.00 13.31 -1.78
CA ILE A 105 14.14 13.81 -2.58
C ILE A 105 13.66 14.50 -3.86
N ARG A 106 12.69 13.90 -4.56
CA ARG A 106 12.16 14.42 -5.83
C ARG A 106 11.30 15.66 -5.65
N ASP A 107 10.61 15.76 -4.52
CA ASP A 107 9.66 16.83 -4.25
C ASP A 107 10.20 17.91 -3.31
N ARG A 108 11.47 17.87 -2.93
CA ARG A 108 12.08 18.76 -1.93
C ARG A 108 11.73 20.24 -2.12
N ASP A 109 11.88 20.75 -3.35
CA ASP A 109 11.67 22.15 -3.66
C ASP A 109 10.17 22.54 -3.65
N LEU A 110 9.31 21.60 -4.03
CA LEU A 110 7.85 21.75 -3.93
C LEU A 110 7.39 21.69 -2.47
N ASP A 111 7.91 20.73 -1.71
CA ASP A 111 7.59 20.54 -0.29
C ASP A 111 7.96 21.75 0.56
N ALA A 112 8.99 22.51 0.19
CA ALA A 112 9.38 23.74 0.86
C ALA A 112 8.33 24.87 0.72
N GLN A 113 7.52 24.83 -0.33
CA GLN A 113 6.52 25.85 -0.65
C GLN A 113 5.14 25.53 -0.03
N VAL A 114 4.88 24.27 0.35
CA VAL A 114 3.61 23.81 0.91
C VAL A 114 3.66 23.84 2.44
N ALA A 115 2.74 24.51 3.09
CA ALA A 115 2.73 24.71 4.55
C ALA A 115 2.74 23.37 5.33
N ARG A 116 2.07 22.35 4.80
CA ARG A 116 1.98 21.00 5.41
C ARG A 116 3.31 20.23 5.37
N THR A 117 4.11 20.39 4.32
CA THR A 117 5.30 19.56 4.05
C THR A 117 6.62 20.28 4.34
N ARG A 118 6.63 21.60 4.56
CA ARG A 118 7.83 22.38 4.87
C ARG A 118 8.59 21.94 6.12
N SER A 119 7.95 21.16 7.01
CA SER A 119 8.57 20.60 8.22
C SER A 119 9.25 19.25 7.99
N ARG A 120 9.32 18.75 6.76
CA ARG A 120 9.97 17.48 6.43
C ARG A 120 11.49 17.55 6.63
N PRO A 121 12.14 16.46 7.10
CA PRO A 121 13.57 16.45 7.43
C PRO A 121 14.52 16.88 6.30
N LEU A 122 14.16 16.60 5.04
CA LEU A 122 14.94 17.05 3.88
C LEU A 122 14.77 18.53 3.56
N VAL A 123 13.61 19.11 3.88
CA VAL A 123 13.32 20.54 3.69
C VAL A 123 13.97 21.36 4.79
N THR A 124 13.86 20.91 6.04
CA THR A 124 14.47 21.58 7.22
C THR A 124 15.99 21.43 7.28
N GLY A 125 16.57 20.50 6.50
CA GLY A 125 18.01 20.23 6.53
C GLY A 125 18.43 19.32 7.69
N GLU A 126 17.50 18.73 8.47
CA GLU A 126 17.81 17.73 9.49
C GLU A 126 18.48 16.48 8.92
N VAL A 127 18.19 16.16 7.64
CA VAL A 127 18.86 15.11 6.87
C VAL A 127 19.38 15.72 5.57
N SER A 128 20.67 15.56 5.28
CA SER A 128 21.21 15.97 3.98
C SER A 128 20.72 15.06 2.85
N VAL A 129 20.68 15.59 1.63
CA VAL A 129 20.28 14.81 0.45
C VAL A 129 21.17 13.57 0.26
N GLY A 130 22.49 13.71 0.47
CA GLY A 130 23.43 12.58 0.41
C GLY A 130 23.11 11.49 1.44
N ALA A 131 22.85 11.89 2.70
CA ALA A 131 22.45 10.95 3.75
C ALA A 131 21.11 10.28 3.46
N ALA A 132 20.16 10.98 2.84
CA ALA A 132 18.91 10.41 2.41
C ALA A 132 19.08 9.36 1.30
N TYR A 133 19.97 9.60 0.31
CA TYR A 133 20.30 8.58 -0.69
C TYR A 133 20.92 7.34 -0.06
N VAL A 134 21.89 7.50 0.85
CA VAL A 134 22.51 6.37 1.56
C VAL A 134 21.43 5.59 2.33
N PHE A 135 20.58 6.28 3.07
CA PHE A 135 19.48 5.64 3.81
C PHE A 135 18.53 4.88 2.89
N MET A 136 18.14 5.48 1.75
CA MET A 136 17.31 4.82 0.75
C MET A 136 17.96 3.55 0.20
N VAL A 137 19.26 3.58 -0.10
CA VAL A 137 20.02 2.41 -0.58
C VAL A 137 20.03 1.32 0.50
N VAL A 138 20.26 1.66 1.76
CA VAL A 138 20.25 0.69 2.87
C VAL A 138 18.87 0.02 2.98
N LEU A 139 17.77 0.79 2.91
CA LEU A 139 16.42 0.24 2.91
C LEU A 139 16.19 -0.66 1.68
N GLY A 140 16.63 -0.24 0.51
CA GLY A 140 16.53 -1.01 -0.74
C GLY A 140 17.31 -2.32 -0.68
N LEU A 141 18.54 -2.31 -0.15
CA LEU A 141 19.34 -3.52 0.04
C LEU A 141 18.72 -4.47 1.08
N THR A 142 18.12 -3.93 2.14
CA THR A 142 17.35 -4.74 3.10
C THR A 142 16.14 -5.39 2.41
N GLY A 143 15.41 -4.62 1.60
CA GLY A 143 14.30 -5.14 0.80
C GLY A 143 14.73 -6.20 -0.21
N LEU A 144 15.90 -6.01 -0.86
CA LEU A 144 16.50 -7.01 -1.74
C LEU A 144 16.86 -8.28 -0.97
N GLY A 145 17.45 -8.17 0.23
CA GLY A 145 17.75 -9.32 1.08
C GLY A 145 16.49 -10.13 1.44
N VAL A 146 15.38 -9.43 1.74
CA VAL A 146 14.07 -10.09 1.94
C VAL A 146 13.58 -10.74 0.65
N LEU A 147 13.70 -10.06 -0.49
CA LEU A 147 13.25 -10.57 -1.79
C LEU A 147 13.99 -11.85 -2.21
N LEU A 148 15.30 -11.89 -1.99
CA LEU A 148 16.14 -13.05 -2.30
C LEU A 148 15.83 -14.29 -1.44
N ALA A 149 14.99 -14.13 -0.43
CA ALA A 149 14.47 -15.24 0.37
C ALA A 149 13.30 -15.98 -0.31
N PHE A 150 12.76 -15.44 -1.39
CA PHE A 150 11.68 -16.06 -2.17
C PHE A 150 12.23 -16.84 -3.38
N ASP A 151 11.32 -17.45 -4.13
CA ASP A 151 11.65 -18.15 -5.36
C ASP A 151 12.01 -17.18 -6.52
N GLN A 152 12.48 -17.74 -7.65
CA GLN A 152 12.93 -16.96 -8.79
C GLN A 152 11.80 -16.13 -9.43
N ALA A 153 10.55 -16.64 -9.45
CA ALA A 153 9.42 -15.90 -10.01
C ALA A 153 9.10 -14.67 -9.16
N ALA A 154 9.06 -14.84 -7.83
CA ALA A 154 8.86 -13.73 -6.90
C ALA A 154 10.01 -12.71 -6.96
N VAL A 155 11.27 -13.18 -7.07
CA VAL A 155 12.44 -12.30 -7.25
C VAL A 155 12.31 -11.48 -8.53
N GLY A 156 11.98 -12.13 -9.66
CA GLY A 156 11.74 -11.44 -10.93
C GLY A 156 10.66 -10.38 -10.84
N LEU A 157 9.50 -10.72 -10.26
CA LEU A 157 8.40 -9.78 -10.03
C LEU A 157 8.80 -8.62 -9.11
N GLY A 158 9.55 -8.91 -8.05
CA GLY A 158 10.03 -7.89 -7.11
C GLY A 158 10.96 -6.88 -7.80
N LEU A 159 11.87 -7.33 -8.65
CA LEU A 159 12.74 -6.43 -9.43
C LEU A 159 11.95 -5.58 -10.42
N ILE A 160 10.98 -6.17 -11.12
CA ILE A 160 10.12 -5.43 -12.07
C ILE A 160 9.26 -4.38 -11.33
N SER A 161 8.88 -4.62 -10.07
CA SER A 161 8.09 -3.68 -9.26
C SER A 161 8.76 -2.32 -9.05
N LEU A 162 10.08 -2.25 -9.21
CA LEU A 162 10.82 -0.99 -9.12
C LEU A 162 10.43 -0.01 -10.24
N ILE A 163 9.98 -0.51 -11.39
CA ILE A 163 9.57 0.33 -12.53
C ILE A 163 8.38 1.22 -12.13
N PRO A 164 7.19 0.69 -11.73
CA PRO A 164 6.08 1.52 -11.30
C PRO A 164 6.40 2.31 -10.02
N ALA A 165 7.22 1.78 -9.10
CA ALA A 165 7.62 2.49 -7.90
C ALA A 165 8.46 3.75 -8.20
N CYS A 166 9.36 3.71 -9.20
CA CYS A 166 10.15 4.87 -9.62
C CYS A 166 9.34 5.88 -10.44
N ILE A 167 8.37 5.41 -11.23
CA ILE A 167 7.53 6.28 -12.09
C ILE A 167 6.49 7.04 -11.26
N TYR A 168 5.89 6.39 -10.25
CA TYR A 168 4.78 6.95 -9.49
C TYR A 168 5.01 8.39 -8.98
N PRO A 169 6.14 8.75 -8.32
CA PRO A 169 6.34 10.12 -7.83
C PRO A 169 6.43 11.17 -8.94
N LEU A 170 6.76 10.74 -10.15
CA LEU A 170 6.85 11.61 -11.33
C LEU A 170 5.49 11.81 -12.00
N ALA A 171 4.53 10.89 -11.79
CA ALA A 171 3.26 10.84 -12.50
C ALA A 171 2.45 12.15 -12.36
N LYS A 172 2.47 12.79 -11.19
CA LYS A 172 1.80 14.06 -10.96
C LYS A 172 2.27 15.21 -11.85
N ARG A 173 3.43 15.08 -12.55
CA ARG A 173 4.00 16.08 -13.44
C ARG A 173 3.50 15.97 -14.88
N PHE A 174 2.97 14.79 -15.28
CA PHE A 174 2.56 14.54 -16.67
C PHE A 174 1.12 14.01 -16.82
N THR A 175 0.45 13.64 -15.72
CA THR A 175 -0.92 13.13 -15.77
C THR A 175 -1.80 13.73 -14.68
N ARG A 176 -3.13 13.75 -14.96
CA ARG A 176 -4.16 14.08 -13.96
C ARG A 176 -4.59 12.88 -13.11
N TRP A 177 -4.00 11.70 -13.37
CA TRP A 177 -4.33 10.44 -12.71
C TRP A 177 -3.10 9.79 -12.05
N PRO A 178 -2.31 10.52 -11.22
CA PRO A 178 -1.15 9.93 -10.54
C PRO A 178 -1.54 8.77 -9.64
N GLN A 179 -2.79 8.73 -9.14
CA GLN A 179 -3.36 7.66 -8.32
C GLN A 179 -3.37 6.30 -9.04
N PHE A 180 -3.48 6.29 -10.37
CA PHE A 180 -3.37 5.07 -11.16
C PHE A 180 -1.95 4.47 -11.08
N PHE A 181 -0.92 5.31 -11.21
CA PHE A 181 0.48 4.88 -11.08
C PHE A 181 0.82 4.44 -9.65
N LEU A 182 0.22 5.11 -8.65
CA LEU A 182 0.28 4.64 -7.27
C LEU A 182 -0.35 3.25 -7.15
N GLY A 183 -1.51 3.04 -7.77
CA GLY A 183 -2.20 1.75 -7.81
C GLY A 183 -1.35 0.64 -8.41
N LEU A 184 -0.65 0.91 -9.52
CA LEU A 184 0.29 -0.04 -10.13
C LEU A 184 1.40 -0.45 -9.14
N ALA A 185 1.99 0.51 -8.43
CA ALA A 185 3.08 0.25 -7.49
C ALA A 185 2.61 -0.44 -6.21
N PHE A 186 1.52 0.05 -5.59
CA PHE A 186 1.06 -0.40 -4.28
C PHE A 186 0.40 -1.78 -4.31
N ASN A 187 -0.25 -2.15 -5.41
CA ASN A 187 -0.89 -3.45 -5.52
C ASN A 187 0.01 -4.52 -6.13
N TRP A 188 1.24 -4.19 -6.51
CA TRP A 188 2.20 -5.17 -7.03
C TRP A 188 2.40 -6.36 -6.09
N GLY A 189 2.20 -6.12 -4.81
CA GLY A 189 2.19 -7.15 -3.77
C GLY A 189 1.19 -8.28 -4.00
N ALA A 190 0.11 -8.05 -4.76
CA ALA A 190 -0.84 -9.10 -5.13
C ALA A 190 -0.17 -10.15 -6.06
N LEU A 191 0.69 -9.71 -6.96
CA LEU A 191 1.46 -10.61 -7.84
C LEU A 191 2.58 -11.30 -7.07
N LEU A 192 3.31 -10.53 -6.25
CA LEU A 192 4.44 -11.02 -5.47
C LEU A 192 4.01 -12.04 -4.41
N GLY A 193 2.92 -11.76 -3.66
CA GLY A 193 2.44 -12.64 -2.60
C GLY A 193 1.96 -13.99 -3.12
N TRP A 194 1.33 -14.02 -4.28
CA TRP A 194 0.96 -15.27 -4.97
C TRP A 194 2.20 -16.05 -5.38
N ALA A 195 3.10 -15.40 -6.13
CA ALA A 195 4.32 -16.04 -6.62
C ALA A 195 5.22 -16.54 -5.48
N ALA A 196 5.25 -15.85 -4.34
CA ALA A 196 6.01 -16.28 -3.17
C ALA A 196 5.51 -17.62 -2.57
N VAL A 197 4.27 -18.02 -2.86
CA VAL A 197 3.70 -19.30 -2.41
C VAL A 197 3.74 -20.35 -3.51
N THR A 198 3.39 -19.96 -4.74
CA THR A 198 3.14 -20.88 -5.84
C THR A 198 4.31 -21.00 -6.82
N GLY A 199 5.28 -20.09 -6.79
CA GLY A 199 6.36 -20.00 -7.79
C GLY A 199 5.88 -19.61 -9.19
N THR A 200 4.62 -19.23 -9.37
CA THR A 200 3.99 -18.90 -10.66
C THR A 200 3.20 -17.60 -10.58
N LEU A 201 2.74 -17.12 -11.72
CA LEU A 201 1.81 -15.99 -11.80
C LEU A 201 0.52 -16.48 -12.45
N ASP A 202 -0.57 -16.47 -11.67
CA ASP A 202 -1.85 -17.02 -12.08
C ASP A 202 -2.98 -15.98 -12.07
N TRP A 203 -4.11 -16.33 -12.68
CA TRP A 203 -5.25 -15.43 -12.85
C TRP A 203 -5.82 -14.85 -11.54
N PRO A 204 -5.88 -15.58 -10.40
CA PRO A 204 -6.34 -15.00 -9.15
C PRO A 204 -5.50 -13.79 -8.72
N ALA A 205 -4.18 -13.89 -8.85
CA ALA A 205 -3.27 -12.79 -8.52
C ALA A 205 -3.49 -11.58 -9.44
N LEU A 206 -3.69 -11.82 -10.73
CA LEU A 206 -3.97 -10.75 -11.70
C LEU A 206 -5.32 -10.07 -11.43
N ALA A 207 -6.36 -10.84 -11.11
CA ALA A 207 -7.67 -10.31 -10.75
C ALA A 207 -7.60 -9.44 -9.49
N LEU A 208 -6.88 -9.90 -8.46
CA LEU A 208 -6.65 -9.13 -7.23
C LEU A 208 -5.83 -7.86 -7.50
N TYR A 209 -4.80 -7.94 -8.34
CA TYR A 209 -3.96 -6.80 -8.73
C TYR A 209 -4.78 -5.71 -9.41
N VAL A 210 -5.55 -6.06 -10.43
CA VAL A 210 -6.40 -5.11 -11.19
C VAL A 210 -7.47 -4.51 -10.27
N GLY A 211 -8.13 -5.34 -9.46
CA GLY A 211 -9.05 -4.86 -8.44
C GLY A 211 -8.39 -3.91 -7.44
N GLY A 212 -7.19 -4.25 -6.96
CA GLY A 212 -6.43 -3.42 -6.03
C GLY A 212 -6.08 -2.04 -6.60
N ILE A 213 -5.76 -1.93 -7.90
CA ILE A 213 -5.56 -0.63 -8.57
C ILE A 213 -6.82 0.23 -8.45
N ALA A 214 -8.00 -0.36 -8.68
CA ALA A 214 -9.27 0.36 -8.51
C ALA A 214 -9.50 0.78 -7.05
N TRP A 215 -9.18 -0.06 -6.07
CA TRP A 215 -9.21 0.31 -4.65
C TRP A 215 -8.31 1.51 -4.35
N THR A 216 -7.09 1.50 -4.89
CA THR A 216 -6.13 2.62 -4.73
C THR A 216 -6.67 3.91 -5.33
N LEU A 217 -7.27 3.84 -6.54
CA LEU A 217 -7.94 4.99 -7.15
C LEU A 217 -9.02 5.57 -6.22
N GLY A 218 -9.80 4.72 -5.55
CA GLY A 218 -10.82 5.14 -4.60
C GLY A 218 -10.22 5.85 -3.38
N TYR A 219 -9.40 5.17 -2.59
CA TYR A 219 -8.92 5.73 -1.33
C TYR A 219 -7.96 6.90 -1.51
N ASP A 220 -7.12 6.88 -2.56
CA ASP A 220 -6.14 7.95 -2.77
C ASP A 220 -6.78 9.19 -3.40
N THR A 221 -7.89 9.05 -4.13
CA THR A 221 -8.70 10.20 -4.52
C THR A 221 -9.29 10.89 -3.28
N ILE A 222 -9.79 10.13 -2.29
CA ILE A 222 -10.25 10.72 -1.02
C ILE A 222 -9.08 11.44 -0.32
N TYR A 223 -7.90 10.83 -0.27
CA TYR A 223 -6.71 11.45 0.31
C TYR A 223 -6.34 12.73 -0.41
N GLY A 224 -6.35 12.75 -1.74
CA GLY A 224 -6.00 13.91 -2.56
C GLY A 224 -6.91 15.13 -2.37
N HIS A 225 -8.12 14.95 -1.83
CA HIS A 225 -8.98 16.09 -1.48
C HIS A 225 -8.44 16.95 -0.33
N GLN A 226 -7.48 16.46 0.45
CA GLN A 226 -6.82 17.25 1.50
C GLN A 226 -5.94 18.35 0.93
N ASP A 227 -5.32 18.09 -0.23
CA ASP A 227 -4.32 18.97 -0.85
C ASP A 227 -4.86 19.64 -2.13
N LYS A 228 -6.15 19.49 -2.45
CA LYS A 228 -6.75 19.93 -3.73
C LYS A 228 -6.53 21.42 -4.04
N GLU A 229 -6.48 22.28 -3.01
CA GLU A 229 -6.29 23.71 -3.15
C GLU A 229 -4.83 24.03 -3.47
N ASP A 230 -3.89 23.44 -2.74
CA ASP A 230 -2.46 23.57 -2.98
C ASP A 230 -2.07 22.97 -4.33
N ASP A 231 -2.55 21.76 -4.65
CA ASP A 231 -2.32 21.11 -5.94
C ASP A 231 -2.80 21.96 -7.13
N ALA A 232 -3.95 22.63 -6.98
CA ALA A 232 -4.48 23.50 -8.01
C ALA A 232 -3.60 24.75 -8.23
N VAL A 233 -3.06 25.33 -7.16
CA VAL A 233 -2.17 26.50 -7.21
C VAL A 233 -0.84 26.16 -7.88
N PHE A 234 -0.27 24.97 -7.56
CA PHE A 234 1.01 24.53 -8.10
C PHE A 234 0.91 23.79 -9.44
N GLY A 235 -0.30 23.64 -10.00
CA GLY A 235 -0.52 22.95 -11.27
C GLY A 235 -0.19 21.46 -11.24
N VAL A 236 -0.25 20.83 -10.06
CA VAL A 236 0.03 19.41 -9.85
C VAL A 236 -1.19 18.57 -10.22
N GLY A 237 -0.98 17.49 -10.98
CA GLY A 237 -2.06 16.58 -11.37
C GLY A 237 -2.62 15.81 -10.17
N SER A 238 -3.97 15.76 -10.06
CA SER A 238 -4.67 15.02 -9.01
C SER A 238 -6.03 14.54 -9.50
N ALA A 239 -6.41 13.28 -9.18
CA ALA A 239 -7.75 12.77 -9.48
C ALA A 239 -8.83 13.55 -8.72
N ALA A 240 -8.53 14.08 -7.53
CA ALA A 240 -9.45 14.93 -6.78
C ALA A 240 -9.82 16.20 -7.57
N ILE A 241 -8.83 16.81 -8.25
CA ILE A 241 -9.06 17.97 -9.13
C ILE A 241 -9.76 17.54 -10.42
N ALA A 242 -9.40 16.38 -11.01
CA ALA A 242 -9.99 15.90 -12.26
C ALA A 242 -11.48 15.57 -12.10
N LEU A 243 -11.86 14.94 -11.00
CA LEU A 243 -13.22 14.48 -10.74
C LEU A 243 -14.13 15.53 -10.12
N ARG A 244 -13.59 16.47 -9.36
CA ARG A 244 -14.35 17.57 -8.74
C ARG A 244 -15.64 17.08 -8.04
N THR A 245 -16.79 17.57 -8.51
CA THR A 245 -18.13 17.23 -7.99
C THR A 245 -18.56 15.79 -8.29
N THR A 246 -17.93 15.14 -9.27
CA THR A 246 -18.24 13.76 -9.66
C THR A 246 -17.46 12.71 -8.86
N THR A 247 -16.63 13.11 -7.89
CA THR A 247 -15.81 12.18 -7.09
C THR A 247 -16.65 11.07 -6.44
N ARG A 248 -17.81 11.41 -5.84
CA ARG A 248 -18.64 10.41 -5.13
C ARG A 248 -19.16 9.26 -6.02
N PRO A 249 -19.76 9.48 -7.21
CA PRO A 249 -20.10 8.38 -8.11
C PRO A 249 -18.88 7.58 -8.58
N TRP A 250 -17.74 8.23 -8.83
CA TRP A 250 -16.52 7.52 -9.20
C TRP A 250 -15.98 6.62 -8.08
N LEU A 251 -16.12 7.01 -6.80
CA LEU A 251 -15.79 6.12 -5.69
C LEU A 251 -16.62 4.83 -5.72
N VAL A 252 -17.92 4.91 -6.07
CA VAL A 252 -18.77 3.72 -6.23
C VAL A 252 -18.24 2.83 -7.35
N VAL A 253 -17.84 3.42 -8.49
CA VAL A 253 -17.26 2.67 -9.62
C VAL A 253 -15.94 2.00 -9.20
N PHE A 254 -15.02 2.71 -8.56
CA PHE A 254 -13.73 2.17 -8.14
C PHE A 254 -13.88 1.06 -7.12
N TYR A 255 -14.70 1.25 -6.10
CA TYR A 255 -14.94 0.22 -5.09
C TYR A 255 -15.74 -0.96 -5.64
N GLY A 256 -16.65 -0.73 -6.59
CA GLY A 256 -17.34 -1.79 -7.33
C GLY A 256 -16.36 -2.63 -8.15
N ALA A 257 -15.42 -1.99 -8.87
CA ALA A 257 -14.39 -2.67 -9.62
C ALA A 257 -13.45 -3.50 -8.71
N PHE A 258 -13.09 -2.98 -7.54
CA PHE A 258 -12.35 -3.76 -6.55
C PHE A 258 -13.14 -4.99 -6.07
N MET A 259 -14.42 -4.83 -5.75
CA MET A 259 -15.28 -5.94 -5.35
C MET A 259 -15.37 -7.02 -6.43
N VAL A 260 -15.47 -6.64 -7.70
CA VAL A 260 -15.45 -7.58 -8.83
C VAL A 260 -14.11 -8.32 -8.90
N GLY A 261 -12.98 -7.60 -8.84
CA GLY A 261 -11.65 -8.19 -8.88
C GLY A 261 -11.39 -9.15 -7.71
N LEU A 262 -11.77 -8.74 -6.49
CA LEU A 262 -11.63 -9.57 -5.29
C LEU A 262 -12.54 -10.82 -5.35
N THR A 263 -13.78 -10.68 -5.80
CA THR A 263 -14.70 -11.81 -6.00
C THR A 263 -14.16 -12.78 -7.06
N ALA A 264 -13.65 -12.26 -8.18
CA ALA A 264 -13.06 -13.09 -9.23
C ALA A 264 -11.82 -13.84 -8.72
N ALA A 265 -10.93 -13.16 -7.98
CA ALA A 265 -9.76 -13.80 -7.38
C ALA A 265 -10.16 -14.96 -6.45
N GLY A 266 -11.13 -14.76 -5.57
CA GLY A 266 -11.62 -15.81 -4.69
C GLY A 266 -12.30 -16.96 -5.45
N ALA A 267 -13.14 -16.65 -6.43
CA ALA A 267 -13.81 -17.69 -7.23
C ALA A 267 -12.83 -18.56 -8.02
N MET A 268 -11.80 -17.93 -8.62
CA MET A 268 -10.74 -18.66 -9.34
C MET A 268 -9.84 -19.48 -8.41
N SER A 269 -9.76 -19.13 -7.12
CA SER A 269 -9.02 -19.89 -6.10
C SER A 269 -9.85 -21.02 -5.47
N GLY A 270 -11.13 -21.16 -5.83
CA GLY A 270 -12.02 -22.19 -5.27
C GLY A 270 -12.38 -21.96 -3.80
N ILE A 271 -12.31 -20.73 -3.32
CA ILE A 271 -12.48 -20.36 -1.92
C ILE A 271 -13.92 -20.63 -1.42
N GLY A 272 -14.07 -21.09 -0.17
CA GLY A 272 -15.36 -21.45 0.40
C GLY A 272 -16.29 -20.27 0.69
N TRP A 273 -17.56 -20.56 0.95
CA TRP A 273 -18.66 -19.60 1.14
C TRP A 273 -18.41 -18.50 2.21
N PRO A 274 -17.64 -18.72 3.32
CA PRO A 274 -17.43 -17.66 4.30
C PRO A 274 -16.75 -16.43 3.72
N PHE A 275 -15.89 -16.61 2.69
CA PHE A 275 -15.30 -15.50 1.95
C PHE A 275 -16.38 -14.56 1.38
N TYR A 276 -17.40 -15.12 0.70
CA TYR A 276 -18.47 -14.32 0.09
C TYR A 276 -19.35 -13.62 1.14
N ALA A 277 -19.56 -14.24 2.30
CA ALA A 277 -20.18 -13.59 3.43
C ALA A 277 -19.32 -12.39 3.93
N GLY A 278 -18.00 -12.55 3.99
CA GLY A 278 -17.07 -11.47 4.33
C GLY A 278 -17.09 -10.32 3.32
N LEU A 279 -17.34 -10.58 2.03
CA LEU A 279 -17.49 -9.54 1.01
C LEU A 279 -18.67 -8.59 1.31
N LEU A 280 -19.72 -9.03 1.99
CA LEU A 280 -20.79 -8.14 2.45
C LEU A 280 -20.25 -7.10 3.44
N ALA A 281 -19.38 -7.50 4.37
CA ALA A 281 -18.76 -6.56 5.31
C ALA A 281 -17.86 -5.56 4.59
N VAL A 282 -17.10 -6.02 3.58
CA VAL A 282 -16.29 -5.14 2.71
C VAL A 282 -17.17 -4.12 1.99
N GLY A 283 -18.28 -4.57 1.37
CA GLY A 283 -19.24 -3.71 0.68
C GLY A 283 -19.90 -2.68 1.62
N LEU A 284 -20.28 -3.11 2.83
CA LEU A 284 -20.82 -2.21 3.86
C LEU A 284 -19.81 -1.16 4.30
N HIS A 285 -18.52 -1.54 4.43
CA HIS A 285 -17.45 -0.60 4.75
C HIS A 285 -17.28 0.45 3.63
N PHE A 286 -17.30 0.04 2.37
CA PHE A 286 -17.25 0.98 1.24
C PHE A 286 -18.49 1.89 1.19
N ALA A 287 -19.68 1.34 1.41
CA ALA A 287 -20.90 2.14 1.49
C ALA A 287 -20.82 3.18 2.62
N TRP A 288 -20.22 2.80 3.76
CA TRP A 288 -19.94 3.73 4.86
C TRP A 288 -18.95 4.82 4.43
N GLN A 289 -17.81 4.47 3.78
CA GLN A 289 -16.83 5.46 3.29
C GLN A 289 -17.50 6.47 2.34
N VAL A 290 -18.24 5.99 1.31
CA VAL A 290 -18.88 6.83 0.31
C VAL A 290 -19.93 7.78 0.93
N ARG A 291 -20.66 7.33 1.95
CA ARG A 291 -21.65 8.16 2.65
C ARG A 291 -21.02 9.18 3.61
N ARG A 292 -19.91 8.80 4.27
CA ARG A 292 -19.30 9.59 5.35
C ARG A 292 -18.28 10.60 4.87
N VAL A 293 -17.69 10.40 3.69
CA VAL A 293 -16.67 11.31 3.16
C VAL A 293 -17.25 12.70 2.90
N ARG A 294 -16.55 13.72 3.39
CA ARG A 294 -16.81 15.14 3.16
C ARG A 294 -15.58 15.75 2.50
N PHE A 295 -15.67 16.00 1.20
CA PHE A 295 -14.54 16.41 0.35
C PHE A 295 -13.96 17.79 0.65
N ASP A 296 -14.68 18.60 1.43
CA ASP A 296 -14.23 19.93 1.87
C ASP A 296 -13.73 19.94 3.32
N ASP A 297 -13.62 18.76 3.94
CA ASP A 297 -13.13 18.56 5.31
C ASP A 297 -11.90 17.64 5.26
N ALA A 298 -10.70 18.23 5.26
CA ALA A 298 -9.42 17.53 5.18
C ALA A 298 -9.25 16.49 6.32
N ALA A 299 -9.70 16.80 7.53
CA ALA A 299 -9.63 15.89 8.67
C ALA A 299 -10.56 14.68 8.48
N ASN A 300 -11.76 14.89 7.92
CA ASN A 300 -12.69 13.82 7.58
C ASN A 300 -12.12 12.95 6.44
N CYS A 301 -11.57 13.54 5.38
CA CYS A 301 -10.90 12.79 4.30
C CYS A 301 -9.79 11.91 4.85
N LEU A 302 -8.94 12.44 5.73
CA LEU A 302 -7.87 11.67 6.38
C LEU A 302 -8.42 10.52 7.22
N LYS A 303 -9.51 10.74 7.98
CA LYS A 303 -10.16 9.70 8.78
C LYS A 303 -10.70 8.57 7.90
N VAL A 304 -11.41 8.90 6.83
CA VAL A 304 -11.96 7.91 5.90
C VAL A 304 -10.82 7.18 5.16
N PHE A 305 -9.80 7.87 4.71
CA PHE A 305 -8.61 7.25 4.13
C PHE A 305 -7.95 6.24 5.07
N ARG A 306 -7.74 6.59 6.34
CA ARG A 306 -7.12 5.71 7.35
C ARG A 306 -7.95 4.46 7.63
N SER A 307 -9.26 4.47 7.44
CA SER A 307 -10.13 3.30 7.66
C SER A 307 -9.86 2.16 6.68
N ASN A 308 -9.11 2.40 5.59
CA ASN A 308 -8.68 1.33 4.68
C ASN A 308 -7.71 0.34 5.34
N ARG A 309 -7.05 0.70 6.46
CA ARG A 309 -6.38 -0.28 7.31
C ARG A 309 -7.35 -1.32 7.86
N ASP A 310 -8.49 -0.89 8.34
CA ASP A 310 -9.50 -1.75 8.97
C ASP A 310 -10.19 -2.62 7.90
N LEU A 311 -10.45 -2.05 6.72
CA LEU A 311 -10.88 -2.79 5.53
C LEU A 311 -9.92 -3.94 5.21
N GLY A 312 -8.62 -3.67 5.28
CA GLY A 312 -7.60 -4.68 5.00
C GLY A 312 -7.71 -5.92 5.89
N TRP A 313 -7.99 -5.73 7.18
CA TRP A 313 -8.25 -6.83 8.10
C TRP A 313 -9.54 -7.58 7.78
N ILE A 314 -10.61 -6.89 7.38
CA ILE A 314 -11.88 -7.52 6.98
C ILE A 314 -11.65 -8.44 5.78
N VAL A 315 -10.94 -7.97 4.75
CA VAL A 315 -10.62 -8.78 3.56
C VAL A 315 -9.76 -9.99 3.94
N LEU A 316 -8.70 -9.80 4.73
CA LEU A 316 -7.84 -10.90 5.15
C LEU A 316 -8.61 -11.96 5.95
N ALA A 317 -9.44 -11.53 6.90
CA ALA A 317 -10.27 -12.44 7.69
C ALA A 317 -11.27 -13.21 6.81
N ALA A 318 -11.86 -12.56 5.82
CA ALA A 318 -12.76 -13.21 4.86
C ALA A 318 -12.04 -14.30 4.04
N ILE A 319 -10.82 -14.01 3.56
CA ILE A 319 -10.01 -14.97 2.80
C ILE A 319 -9.64 -16.16 3.68
N VAL A 320 -9.10 -15.92 4.87
CA VAL A 320 -8.71 -17.00 5.80
C VAL A 320 -9.93 -17.85 6.19
N ALA A 321 -11.06 -17.23 6.53
CA ALA A 321 -12.29 -17.97 6.83
C ALA A 321 -12.78 -18.80 5.63
N GLY A 322 -12.66 -18.28 4.42
CA GLY A 322 -13.01 -19.01 3.20
C GLY A 322 -12.11 -20.22 2.95
N ASN A 323 -10.81 -20.10 3.18
CA ASN A 323 -9.86 -21.22 3.03
C ASN A 323 -10.08 -22.34 4.03
N LEU A 324 -10.66 -22.07 5.20
CA LEU A 324 -10.93 -23.09 6.23
C LEU A 324 -12.11 -24.01 5.88
N VAL A 325 -12.95 -23.63 4.90
CA VAL A 325 -14.21 -24.32 4.54
C VAL A 325 -14.20 -24.77 3.06
N GLY A 326 -13.23 -24.28 2.27
CA GLY A 326 -13.06 -24.58 0.85
C GLY A 326 -12.26 -25.84 0.53
#